data_5efc85933a42f7336f328c9ef6273c6b
#
_entry.id   5efc85933a42f7336f328c9ef6273c6b
#
_cell.length_a   1.000
_cell.length_b   1.000
_cell.length_c   1.000
_cell.angle_alpha   90.00
_cell.angle_beta   90.00
_cell.angle_gamma   90.00
#
_symmetry.space_group_name_H-M   'P 1'
#
loop_
_entity.id
_entity.type
_entity.pdbx_description
1 polymer ?
#
loop_
_entity_poly.entity_id
_entity_poly.type
_entity_poly.pdbx_seq_one_letter_code
_entity_poly.pdbx_strand_id
1 'polypeptide(L)'
;DIYREAAARGIEVTAVEVEVSGDFGAPGEPARHITYRAKVTGRGSAAELEALARHTDSVAEIQNTLRAGAAVRLDAVQVATIE
;
A
#
# COMPACT_ATOMS: atom_id res chain seq x y z
N ASP A 1 -8.48 0.82 -4.26
CA ASP A 1 -8.02 2.22 -4.22
C ASP A 1 -8.23 2.76 -2.81
N ILE A 2 -7.17 3.35 -2.24
CA ILE A 2 -7.20 3.83 -0.86
C ILE A 2 -8.20 4.97 -0.65
N TYR A 3 -8.42 5.82 -1.64
CA TYR A 3 -9.39 6.90 -1.53
C TYR A 3 -10.82 6.36 -1.46
N ARG A 4 -11.11 5.30 -2.21
CA ARG A 4 -12.39 4.60 -2.14
C ARG A 4 -12.62 3.99 -0.75
N GLU A 5 -11.61 3.30 -0.22
CA GLU A 5 -11.70 2.67 1.09
C GLU A 5 -11.76 3.70 2.22
N ALA A 6 -11.06 4.81 2.07
CA ALA A 6 -11.11 5.93 3.01
C ALA A 6 -12.52 6.53 3.05
N ALA A 7 -13.13 6.77 1.90
CA ALA A 7 -14.49 7.31 1.83
C ALA A 7 -15.50 6.39 2.53
N ALA A 8 -15.38 5.08 2.37
CA ALA A 8 -16.25 4.11 3.02
C ALA A 8 -16.11 4.13 4.55
N ARG A 9 -14.94 4.55 5.07
CA ARG A 9 -14.68 4.64 6.51
C ARG A 9 -14.85 6.06 7.08
N GLY A 10 -15.18 7.03 6.25
CA GLY A 10 -15.31 8.42 6.67
C GLY A 10 -13.96 9.07 7.02
N ILE A 11 -12.88 8.61 6.42
CA ILE A 11 -11.52 9.13 6.63
C ILE A 11 -11.12 10.00 5.46
N GLU A 12 -10.62 11.20 5.74
CA GLU A 12 -10.09 12.10 4.71
C GLU A 12 -8.60 11.83 4.51
N VAL A 13 -8.23 11.32 3.34
CA VAL A 13 -6.84 11.12 2.93
C VAL A 13 -6.43 12.27 2.04
N THR A 14 -5.33 12.93 2.38
CA THR A 14 -4.84 14.12 1.66
C THR A 14 -3.64 13.82 0.76
N ALA A 15 -2.85 12.81 1.08
CA ALA A 15 -1.71 12.42 0.27
C ALA A 15 -1.37 10.94 0.46
N VAL A 16 -0.90 10.31 -0.60
CA VAL A 16 -0.39 8.93 -0.57
C VAL A 16 0.89 8.90 -1.38
N GLU A 17 1.94 8.33 -0.78
CA GLU A 17 3.21 8.06 -1.46
C GLU A 17 3.46 6.56 -1.42
N VAL A 18 3.90 6.01 -2.55
CA VAL A 18 4.20 4.58 -2.67
C VAL A 18 5.60 4.39 -3.21
N GLU A 19 6.38 3.55 -2.55
CA GLU A 19 7.69 3.13 -3.00
C GLU A 19 7.68 1.62 -3.23
N VAL A 20 8.10 1.20 -4.41
CA VAL A 20 8.12 -0.21 -4.80
C VAL A 20 9.57 -0.66 -4.93
N SER A 21 9.89 -1.84 -4.40
CA SER A 21 11.21 -2.44 -4.46
C SER A 21 11.12 -3.89 -4.93
N GLY A 22 12.18 -4.37 -5.55
CA GLY A 22 12.27 -5.76 -5.96
C GLY A 22 13.73 -6.15 -6.23
N ASP A 23 13.99 -7.43 -6.24
CA ASP A 23 15.30 -7.98 -6.56
C ASP A 23 15.32 -8.46 -8.01
N PHE A 24 16.33 -8.04 -8.76
CA PHE A 24 16.52 -8.42 -10.15
C PHE A 24 17.75 -9.32 -10.25
N GLY A 25 17.59 -10.48 -10.88
CA GLY A 25 18.69 -11.40 -11.13
C GLY A 25 19.36 -11.15 -12.48
N ALA A 26 19.79 -12.23 -13.15
CA ALA A 26 20.40 -12.14 -14.46
C ALA A 26 19.41 -11.61 -15.51
N PRO A 27 19.91 -11.07 -16.64
CA PRO A 27 19.04 -10.60 -17.72
C PRO A 27 18.03 -11.68 -18.15
N GLY A 28 16.75 -11.30 -18.20
CA GLY A 28 15.66 -12.20 -18.59
C GLY A 28 15.01 -12.95 -17.43
N GLU A 29 15.55 -12.88 -16.22
CA GLU A 29 14.91 -13.47 -15.04
C GLU A 29 13.80 -12.58 -14.50
N PRO A 30 12.72 -13.18 -13.97
CA PRO A 30 11.67 -12.41 -13.29
C PRO A 30 12.20 -11.71 -12.05
N ALA A 31 11.62 -10.58 -11.70
CA ALA A 31 11.88 -9.92 -10.43
C ALA A 31 11.38 -10.80 -9.28
N ARG A 32 12.07 -10.73 -8.14
CA ARG A 32 11.75 -11.48 -6.92
C ARG A 32 11.63 -10.53 -5.74
N HIS A 33 11.01 -11.00 -4.68
CA HIS A 33 10.88 -10.25 -3.41
C HIS A 33 10.32 -8.85 -3.65
N ILE A 34 9.23 -8.80 -4.41
CA ILE A 34 8.57 -7.53 -4.70
C ILE A 34 7.86 -7.07 -3.43
N THR A 35 8.24 -5.89 -2.95
CA THR A 35 7.63 -5.28 -1.79
C THR A 35 7.29 -3.83 -2.11
N TYR A 36 6.37 -3.27 -1.35
CA TYR A 36 6.12 -1.84 -1.43
C TYR A 36 5.92 -1.24 -0.05
N ARG A 37 6.14 0.05 0.04
CA ARG A 37 5.89 0.85 1.23
C ARG A 37 4.89 1.92 0.88
N ALA A 38 3.99 2.20 1.79
CA ALA A 38 3.00 3.24 1.61
C ALA A 38 3.12 4.27 2.73
N LYS A 39 3.08 5.54 2.37
CA LYS A 39 2.93 6.64 3.32
C LYS A 39 1.58 7.29 3.08
N VAL A 40 0.75 7.31 4.10
CA VAL A 40 -0.60 7.86 4.04
C VAL A 40 -0.68 9.07 4.97
N THR A 41 -1.10 10.20 4.43
CA THR A 41 -1.35 11.41 5.19
C THR A 41 -2.84 11.69 5.17
N GLY A 42 -3.43 11.94 6.32
CA GLY A 42 -4.84 12.21 6.38
C GLY A 42 -5.31 12.66 7.77
N ARG A 43 -6.60 12.86 7.89
CA ARG A 43 -7.27 13.21 9.15
C ARG A 43 -7.76 11.94 9.82
N GLY A 44 -7.45 11.79 11.09
CA GLY A 44 -7.77 10.60 11.86
C GLY A 44 -6.56 10.21 12.72
N SER A 45 -6.70 9.18 13.51
CA SER A 45 -5.60 8.69 14.33
C SER A 45 -4.61 7.90 13.47
N ALA A 46 -3.37 7.78 13.96
CA ALA A 46 -2.37 6.95 13.29
C ALA A 46 -2.85 5.50 13.14
N ALA A 47 -3.52 4.97 14.15
CA ALA A 47 -4.07 3.60 14.11
C ALA A 47 -5.13 3.44 13.02
N GLU A 48 -6.01 4.43 12.84
CA GLU A 48 -7.03 4.42 11.79
C GLU A 48 -6.42 4.46 10.40
N LEU A 49 -5.41 5.32 10.19
CA LEU A 49 -4.73 5.44 8.90
C LEU A 49 -3.94 4.18 8.58
N GLU A 50 -3.27 3.58 9.57
CA GLU A 50 -2.57 2.31 9.36
C GLU A 50 -3.53 1.17 9.03
N ALA A 51 -4.63 1.06 9.77
CA ALA A 51 -5.65 0.06 9.50
C ALA A 51 -6.24 0.21 8.11
N LEU A 52 -6.48 1.46 7.67
CA LEU A 52 -6.95 1.76 6.32
C LEU A 52 -5.95 1.28 5.26
N ALA A 53 -4.67 1.57 5.43
CA ALA A 53 -3.64 1.17 4.48
C ALA A 53 -3.54 -0.35 4.36
N ARG A 54 -3.56 -1.07 5.47
CA ARG A 54 -3.49 -2.53 5.47
C ARG A 54 -4.73 -3.18 4.90
N HIS A 55 -5.91 -2.63 5.19
CA HIS A 55 -7.16 -3.11 4.58
C HIS A 55 -7.13 -2.89 3.06
N THR A 56 -6.68 -1.71 2.61
CA THR A 56 -6.58 -1.39 1.19
C THR A 56 -5.66 -2.38 0.48
N ASP A 57 -4.52 -2.74 1.09
CA ASP A 57 -3.63 -3.77 0.54
C ASP A 57 -4.36 -5.09 0.31
N SER A 58 -5.19 -5.50 1.26
CA SER A 58 -5.90 -6.80 1.17
C SER A 58 -6.95 -6.85 0.05
N VAL A 59 -7.48 -5.70 -0.36
CA VAL A 59 -8.54 -5.62 -1.39
C VAL A 59 -8.08 -4.93 -2.69
N ALA A 60 -6.79 -4.62 -2.81
CA ALA A 60 -6.26 -3.92 -3.99
C ALA A 60 -6.22 -4.86 -5.19
N GLU A 61 -6.97 -4.54 -6.23
CA GLU A 61 -7.12 -5.37 -7.42
C GLU A 61 -5.80 -5.56 -8.17
N ILE A 62 -5.00 -4.49 -8.30
CA ILE A 62 -3.72 -4.54 -9.01
C ILE A 62 -2.72 -5.43 -8.27
N GLN A 63 -2.54 -5.20 -6.96
CA GLN A 63 -1.64 -6.02 -6.16
C GLN A 63 -2.05 -7.49 -6.15
N ASN A 64 -3.34 -7.78 -6.03
CA ASN A 64 -3.83 -9.15 -6.06
C ASN A 64 -3.66 -9.79 -7.43
N THR A 65 -3.77 -9.04 -8.51
CA THR A 65 -3.48 -9.51 -9.86
C THR A 65 -2.00 -9.89 -9.99
N LEU A 66 -1.10 -9.05 -9.49
CA LEU A 66 0.33 -9.34 -9.49
C LEU A 66 0.67 -10.55 -8.63
N ARG A 67 0.01 -10.71 -7.47
CA ARG A 67 0.21 -11.84 -6.56
C ARG A 67 -0.18 -13.18 -7.17
N ALA A 68 -1.03 -13.20 -8.18
CA ALA A 68 -1.36 -14.43 -8.90
C ALA A 68 -0.15 -15.00 -9.65
N GLY A 69 0.81 -14.14 -10.03
CA GLY A 69 2.03 -14.56 -10.73
C GLY A 69 3.30 -14.42 -9.89
N ALA A 70 3.30 -13.62 -8.84
CA ALA A 70 4.48 -13.36 -8.02
C ALA A 70 4.07 -12.98 -6.59
N ALA A 71 4.97 -13.22 -5.63
CA ALA A 71 4.76 -12.74 -4.27
C ALA A 71 4.97 -11.22 -4.22
N VAL A 72 3.98 -10.50 -3.72
CA VAL A 72 4.05 -9.05 -3.50
C VAL A 72 3.66 -8.76 -2.06
N ARG A 73 4.53 -8.09 -1.32
CA ARG A 73 4.33 -7.84 0.10
C ARG A 73 4.32 -6.34 0.40
N LEU A 74 3.35 -5.92 1.19
CA LEU A 74 3.39 -4.60 1.84
C LEU A 74 4.41 -4.66 2.97
N ASP A 75 5.54 -3.99 2.79
CA ASP A 75 6.67 -4.03 3.71
C ASP A 75 6.51 -3.07 4.89
N ALA A 76 6.10 -1.86 4.61
CA ALA A 76 5.96 -0.84 5.64
C ALA A 76 4.85 0.14 5.32
N VAL A 77 4.21 0.63 6.36
CA VAL A 77 3.23 1.71 6.29
C VAL A 77 3.73 2.87 7.13
N GLN A 78 3.76 4.05 6.53
CA GLN A 78 4.00 5.29 7.25
C GLN A 78 2.72 6.12 7.20
N VAL A 79 2.37 6.71 8.31
CA VAL A 79 1.20 7.59 8.40
C VAL A 79 1.60 8.95 8.95
N ALA A 80 0.96 10.00 8.44
CA ALA A 80 1.09 11.33 8.98
C ALA A 80 -0.32 11.85 9.24
N THR A 81 -0.56 12.32 10.46
CA THR A 81 -1.86 12.83 10.86
C THR A 81 -1.92 14.34 10.71
N ILE A 82 -3.08 14.83 10.33
CA ILE A 82 -3.39 16.27 10.23
C ILE A 82 -4.41 16.56 11.32
N GLU A 83 -4.09 17.55 12.13
CA GLU A 83 -4.98 18.02 13.20
C GLU A 83 -5.99 19.08 12.71
#